data_eb252bbb6b0dcc39b99f9fb82af379e2
#
_entry.id   eb252bbb6b0dcc39b99f9fb82af379e2
#
_cell.length_a   1.000
_cell.length_b   1.000
_cell.length_c   1.000
_cell.angle_alpha   90.00
_cell.angle_beta   90.00
_cell.angle_gamma   90.00
#
_symmetry.space_group_name_H-M   'P 1'
#
loop_
_entity.id
_entity.type
_entity.pdbx_description
1 polymer ?
#
loop_
_entity_poly.entity_id
_entity_poly.type
_entity_poly.pdbx_seq_one_letter_code
_entity_poly.pdbx_strand_id
1 'polypeptide(L)'
;MKHHLDHDWQGNMASPRKNLGEKTKLHFFFILSFVWIFTGLIGHEPWRPLESASISQILEIIQNNQFIHPASASNDVPYYPPLYAFFGASFAKLLSPFLEIHDAARISNAMWISLTMLSIGLLTRELWGIGFGRSAGLFFIASIGLIVNIHTLTPEVAALFGFGLSLYAFSLYFRRPFRSSVILGIGLSVLFLSNGIIPFLSIFITAFFLGFFSFWKNKRYAIFLAISLLVNLSIIGPWLFLFNISDPSLFQLWINQPILNSTPNFWYNLQGIAWFSWPAFPLACLLYTSPSPRDS
;
A
#
# COMPACT_ATOMS: atom_id res chain seq x y z
N MET A 1 -12.32 34.54 -18.20
CA MET A 1 -13.73 34.19 -18.05
C MET A 1 -13.85 33.43 -16.71
N LYS A 2 -14.36 34.07 -15.65
CA LYS A 2 -14.65 33.42 -14.39
C LYS A 2 -16.00 32.72 -14.56
N HIS A 3 -16.00 31.40 -14.49
CA HIS A 3 -17.22 30.61 -14.63
C HIS A 3 -18.13 30.77 -13.41
N HIS A 4 -19.28 31.32 -13.60
CA HIS A 4 -20.43 31.40 -12.68
C HIS A 4 -21.16 30.05 -12.54
N LEU A 5 -20.41 28.92 -12.40
CA LEU A 5 -21.04 27.59 -12.33
C LEU A 5 -21.27 27.07 -10.89
N ASP A 6 -20.87 27.85 -9.88
CA ASP A 6 -21.01 27.40 -8.50
C ASP A 6 -22.36 27.71 -7.83
N HIS A 7 -23.23 28.48 -8.48
CA HIS A 7 -24.48 28.91 -7.83
C HIS A 7 -25.70 28.03 -8.12
N ASP A 8 -25.75 27.32 -9.24
CA ASP A 8 -26.98 26.62 -9.65
C ASP A 8 -27.15 25.21 -9.06
N TRP A 9 -26.06 24.61 -8.56
CA TRP A 9 -26.13 23.30 -7.90
C TRP A 9 -26.53 23.36 -6.41
N GLN A 10 -26.59 24.53 -5.83
CA GLN A 10 -27.10 24.74 -4.46
C GLN A 10 -28.61 25.02 -4.45
N GLY A 11 -29.33 24.65 -5.52
CA GLY A 11 -30.76 24.77 -5.60
C GLY A 11 -31.45 24.28 -4.37
N ASN A 12 -32.07 25.19 -3.64
CA ASN A 12 -33.15 25.02 -2.65
C ASN A 12 -33.17 23.78 -1.73
N MET A 13 -31.99 23.25 -1.34
CA MET A 13 -31.96 22.40 -0.16
C MET A 13 -32.04 23.30 1.08
N ALA A 14 -33.22 23.38 1.67
CA ALA A 14 -33.60 24.23 2.79
C ALA A 14 -32.93 23.84 4.14
N SER A 15 -31.77 23.22 4.15
CA SER A 15 -30.98 23.06 5.36
C SER A 15 -29.78 24.01 5.30
N PRO A 16 -29.59 24.90 6.30
CA PRO A 16 -28.37 25.71 6.38
C PRO A 16 -27.21 24.76 6.58
N ARG A 17 -26.49 24.41 5.50
CA ARG A 17 -25.22 23.71 5.60
C ARG A 17 -24.26 24.65 6.32
N LYS A 18 -24.11 24.43 7.63
CA LYS A 18 -23.08 25.10 8.41
C LYS A 18 -21.74 24.74 7.75
N ASN A 19 -21.18 25.64 6.98
CA ASN A 19 -19.89 25.45 6.33
C ASN A 19 -18.84 25.29 7.43
N LEU A 20 -18.52 24.04 7.78
CA LEU A 20 -17.43 23.75 8.69
C LEU A 20 -16.16 24.35 8.09
N GLY A 21 -15.44 25.12 8.88
CA GLY A 21 -14.16 25.69 8.46
C GLY A 21 -13.17 24.58 8.00
N GLU A 22 -12.33 24.87 7.05
CA GLU A 22 -11.36 23.89 6.50
C GLU A 22 -10.47 23.28 7.61
N LYS A 23 -10.13 24.04 8.64
CA LYS A 23 -9.38 23.55 9.81
C LYS A 23 -10.18 22.49 10.56
N THR A 24 -11.47 22.71 10.79
CA THR A 24 -12.34 21.75 11.50
C THR A 24 -12.49 20.45 10.73
N LYS A 25 -12.66 20.52 9.40
CA LYS A 25 -12.70 19.33 8.53
C LYS A 25 -11.40 18.55 8.60
N LEU A 26 -10.25 19.24 8.64
CA LEU A 26 -8.93 18.62 8.75
C LEU A 26 -8.74 17.93 10.10
N HIS A 27 -9.11 18.57 11.20
CA HIS A 27 -9.04 17.97 12.53
C HIS A 27 -9.93 16.73 12.63
N PHE A 28 -11.16 16.83 12.14
CA PHE A 28 -12.09 15.68 12.11
C PHE A 28 -11.51 14.51 11.31
N PHE A 29 -10.91 14.78 10.14
CA PHE A 29 -10.27 13.76 9.34
C PHE A 29 -9.11 13.07 10.08
N PHE A 30 -8.26 13.84 10.77
CA PHE A 30 -7.16 13.24 11.54
C PHE A 30 -7.65 12.42 12.72
N ILE A 31 -8.66 12.90 13.45
CA ILE A 31 -9.25 12.15 14.58
C ILE A 31 -9.86 10.85 14.07
N LEU A 32 -10.65 10.92 12.99
CA LEU A 32 -11.25 9.74 12.40
C LEU A 32 -10.20 8.74 11.93
N SER A 33 -9.16 9.22 11.24
CA SER A 33 -8.05 8.37 10.78
C SER A 33 -7.31 7.73 11.96
N PHE A 34 -7.05 8.49 13.01
CA PHE A 34 -6.39 7.97 14.20
C PHE A 34 -7.23 6.87 14.87
N VAL A 35 -8.50 7.15 15.12
CA VAL A 35 -9.42 6.16 15.73
C VAL A 35 -9.48 4.91 14.86
N TRP A 36 -9.68 5.08 13.54
CA TRP A 36 -9.80 3.95 12.62
C TRP A 36 -8.53 3.10 12.54
N ILE A 37 -7.33 3.72 12.54
CA ILE A 37 -6.05 3.02 12.48
C ILE A 37 -5.80 2.21 13.76
N PHE A 38 -6.08 2.79 14.93
CA PHE A 38 -5.72 2.17 16.21
C PHE A 38 -6.79 1.23 16.77
N THR A 39 -8.05 1.33 16.31
CA THR A 39 -9.12 0.43 16.73
C THR A 39 -8.90 -0.97 16.16
N GLY A 40 -8.70 -1.96 17.03
CA GLY A 40 -8.52 -3.36 16.63
C GLY A 40 -7.06 -3.81 16.41
N LEU A 41 -6.06 -2.94 16.64
CA LEU A 41 -4.65 -3.37 16.59
C LEU A 41 -4.21 -4.16 17.82
N ILE A 42 -4.83 -3.94 18.98
CA ILE A 42 -4.41 -4.46 20.27
C ILE A 42 -5.52 -5.32 20.87
N GLY A 43 -5.13 -6.38 21.62
CA GLY A 43 -6.04 -7.12 22.49
C GLY A 43 -6.65 -8.36 21.87
N HIS A 44 -6.08 -8.93 20.79
CA HIS A 44 -6.50 -10.22 20.26
C HIS A 44 -5.32 -11.12 19.92
N GLU A 45 -5.51 -12.42 20.11
CA GLU A 45 -4.52 -13.42 19.74
C GLU A 45 -4.28 -13.47 18.24
N PRO A 46 -3.06 -13.90 17.82
CA PRO A 46 -2.72 -14.02 16.40
C PRO A 46 -3.57 -15.06 15.67
N TRP A 47 -4.12 -14.68 14.53
CA TRP A 47 -4.91 -15.57 13.69
C TRP A 47 -4.03 -16.50 12.86
N ARG A 48 -4.34 -17.79 12.92
CA ARG A 48 -3.64 -18.81 12.13
C ARG A 48 -4.24 -18.89 10.72
N PRO A 49 -3.45 -19.22 9.70
CA PRO A 49 -1.99 -19.46 9.72
C PRO A 49 -1.15 -18.18 9.45
N LEU A 50 -1.73 -17.12 8.87
CA LEU A 50 -0.99 -16.00 8.30
C LEU A 50 -0.26 -15.15 9.34
N GLU A 51 -0.93 -14.74 10.40
CA GLU A 51 -0.29 -13.93 11.44
C GLU A 51 0.77 -14.73 12.21
N SER A 52 0.53 -16.02 12.43
CA SER A 52 1.52 -16.88 13.10
C SER A 52 2.82 -17.00 12.31
N ALA A 53 2.77 -17.01 10.99
CA ALA A 53 3.95 -16.99 10.15
C ALA A 53 4.73 -15.66 10.26
N SER A 54 4.03 -14.53 10.25
CA SER A 54 4.66 -13.22 10.43
C SER A 54 5.29 -13.07 11.82
N ILE A 55 4.59 -13.52 12.86
CA ILE A 55 5.10 -13.49 14.25
C ILE A 55 6.34 -14.37 14.39
N SER A 56 6.36 -15.56 13.78
CA SER A 56 7.55 -16.42 13.85
C SER A 56 8.77 -15.74 13.24
N GLN A 57 8.62 -15.08 12.10
CA GLN A 57 9.71 -14.29 11.50
C GLN A 57 10.16 -13.13 12.40
N ILE A 58 9.22 -12.44 13.05
CA ILE A 58 9.50 -11.36 13.99
C ILE A 58 10.27 -11.88 15.20
N LEU A 59 9.86 -13.01 15.77
CA LEU A 59 10.54 -13.65 16.90
C LEU A 59 11.95 -14.11 16.53
N GLU A 60 12.14 -14.65 15.33
CA GLU A 60 13.45 -15.06 14.82
C GLU A 60 14.42 -13.86 14.75
N ILE A 61 13.93 -12.71 14.29
CA ILE A 61 14.71 -11.46 14.29
C ILE A 61 15.03 -11.00 15.71
N ILE A 62 14.08 -11.13 16.66
CA ILE A 62 14.26 -10.66 18.04
C ILE A 62 15.23 -11.57 18.81
N GLN A 63 15.09 -12.89 18.69
CA GLN A 63 15.80 -13.87 19.49
C GLN A 63 17.15 -14.25 18.90
N ASN A 64 17.20 -14.47 17.58
CA ASN A 64 18.36 -14.99 16.88
C ASN A 64 19.12 -13.96 16.03
N ASN A 65 18.63 -12.71 15.98
CA ASN A 65 19.19 -11.63 15.13
C ASN A 65 19.27 -12.01 13.63
N GLN A 66 18.36 -12.87 13.16
CA GLN A 66 18.28 -13.29 11.76
C GLN A 66 17.52 -12.25 10.94
N PHE A 67 18.25 -11.26 10.40
CA PHE A 67 17.65 -10.16 9.63
C PHE A 67 17.50 -10.46 8.13
N ILE A 68 18.29 -11.39 7.61
CA ILE A 68 18.37 -11.63 6.15
C ILE A 68 17.27 -12.59 5.71
N HIS A 69 17.13 -13.72 6.41
CA HIS A 69 16.15 -14.78 6.09
C HIS A 69 15.53 -15.34 7.36
N PRO A 70 14.74 -14.57 8.12
CA PRO A 70 14.09 -15.07 9.32
C PRO A 70 13.17 -16.24 8.99
N ALA A 71 13.34 -17.35 9.68
CA ALA A 71 12.58 -18.56 9.43
C ALA A 71 11.09 -18.37 9.73
N SER A 72 10.22 -19.00 8.92
CA SER A 72 8.79 -19.12 9.19
C SER A 72 8.50 -20.45 9.86
N ALA A 73 7.66 -20.45 10.90
CA ALA A 73 7.26 -21.66 11.62
C ALA A 73 6.34 -22.58 10.80
N SER A 74 5.84 -22.16 9.66
CA SER A 74 4.92 -22.92 8.83
C SER A 74 5.49 -23.13 7.43
N ASN A 75 5.55 -24.39 7.01
CA ASN A 75 5.88 -24.76 5.63
C ASN A 75 4.72 -24.53 4.67
N ASP A 76 3.51 -24.29 5.19
CA ASP A 76 2.29 -24.10 4.40
C ASP A 76 2.11 -22.65 3.93
N VAL A 77 2.90 -21.71 4.47
CA VAL A 77 2.83 -20.30 4.11
C VAL A 77 4.07 -19.92 3.30
N PRO A 78 3.91 -19.18 2.19
CA PRO A 78 5.04 -18.70 1.40
C PRO A 78 6.04 -17.92 2.25
N TYR A 79 7.32 -18.10 1.98
CA TYR A 79 8.35 -17.30 2.62
C TYR A 79 8.29 -15.85 2.11
N TYR A 80 8.10 -14.92 3.02
CA TYR A 80 8.09 -13.50 2.72
C TYR A 80 9.46 -12.86 2.99
N PRO A 81 9.89 -11.90 2.13
CA PRO A 81 11.09 -11.11 2.40
C PRO A 81 10.97 -10.29 3.70
N PRO A 82 12.09 -9.92 4.33
CA PRO A 82 12.12 -9.54 5.75
C PRO A 82 11.69 -8.12 6.10
N LEU A 83 11.40 -7.24 5.12
CA LEU A 83 11.12 -5.83 5.40
C LEU A 83 10.01 -5.62 6.42
N TYR A 84 8.89 -6.31 6.22
CA TYR A 84 7.75 -6.22 7.12
C TYR A 84 8.09 -6.74 8.52
N ALA A 85 8.71 -7.93 8.60
CA ALA A 85 9.12 -8.54 9.85
C ALA A 85 10.17 -7.70 10.60
N PHE A 86 11.08 -7.03 9.88
CA PHE A 86 12.06 -6.11 10.47
C PHE A 86 11.40 -4.94 11.20
N PHE A 87 10.42 -4.28 10.58
CA PHE A 87 9.68 -3.21 11.24
C PHE A 87 8.84 -3.73 12.39
N GLY A 88 8.15 -4.88 12.21
CA GLY A 88 7.43 -5.55 13.28
C GLY A 88 8.31 -5.85 14.50
N ALA A 89 9.51 -6.42 14.27
CA ALA A 89 10.48 -6.69 15.32
C ALA A 89 11.01 -5.41 16.00
N SER A 90 11.21 -4.34 15.23
CA SER A 90 11.65 -3.05 15.76
C SER A 90 10.61 -2.44 16.71
N PHE A 91 9.34 -2.44 16.31
CA PHE A 91 8.23 -1.99 17.18
C PHE A 91 8.03 -2.92 18.38
N ALA A 92 8.12 -4.24 18.16
CA ALA A 92 8.04 -5.20 19.25
C ALA A 92 9.13 -4.99 20.30
N LYS A 93 10.39 -4.79 19.91
CA LYS A 93 11.49 -4.47 20.84
C LYS A 93 11.27 -3.15 21.57
N LEU A 94 10.76 -2.13 20.89
CA LEU A 94 10.55 -0.80 21.49
C LEU A 94 9.42 -0.81 22.50
N LEU A 95 8.34 -1.54 22.24
CA LEU A 95 7.11 -1.50 23.03
C LEU A 95 6.92 -2.71 23.94
N SER A 96 7.81 -3.70 23.90
CA SER A 96 7.76 -4.91 24.74
C SER A 96 7.68 -4.64 26.27
N PRO A 97 8.18 -3.50 26.83
CA PRO A 97 7.96 -3.21 28.25
C PRO A 97 6.50 -2.89 28.62
N PHE A 98 5.66 -2.56 27.65
CA PHE A 98 4.28 -2.09 27.87
C PHE A 98 3.23 -3.01 27.26
N LEU A 99 3.58 -3.78 26.21
CA LEU A 99 2.65 -4.58 25.42
C LEU A 99 3.23 -5.97 25.16
N GLU A 100 2.35 -6.93 24.92
CA GLU A 100 2.75 -8.24 24.42
C GLU A 100 3.42 -8.12 23.03
N ILE A 101 4.34 -9.04 22.75
CA ILE A 101 5.19 -8.97 21.53
C ILE A 101 4.35 -8.86 20.25
N HIS A 102 3.25 -9.63 20.17
CA HIS A 102 2.38 -9.63 19.00
C HIS A 102 1.60 -8.31 18.83
N ASP A 103 1.08 -7.74 19.92
CA ASP A 103 0.39 -6.45 19.91
C ASP A 103 1.36 -5.31 19.61
N ALA A 104 2.53 -5.34 20.23
CA ALA A 104 3.59 -4.36 19.96
C ALA A 104 4.04 -4.42 18.49
N ALA A 105 4.17 -5.61 17.90
CA ALA A 105 4.48 -5.77 16.48
C ALA A 105 3.38 -5.22 15.57
N ARG A 106 2.09 -5.40 15.92
CA ARG A 106 0.94 -4.89 15.15
C ARG A 106 0.92 -3.36 15.07
N ILE A 107 1.48 -2.66 16.04
CA ILE A 107 1.58 -1.20 15.97
C ILE A 107 2.40 -0.76 14.74
N SER A 108 3.29 -1.59 14.21
CA SER A 108 3.95 -1.31 12.92
C SER A 108 2.95 -1.14 11.77
N ASN A 109 1.77 -1.80 11.81
CA ASN A 109 0.72 -1.59 10.82
C ASN A 109 0.20 -0.16 10.82
N ALA A 110 0.08 0.48 11.98
CA ALA A 110 -0.32 1.89 12.05
C ALA A 110 0.63 2.79 11.25
N MET A 111 1.93 2.50 11.28
CA MET A 111 2.92 3.20 10.44
C MET A 111 2.67 2.95 8.96
N TRP A 112 2.55 1.69 8.53
CA TRP A 112 2.35 1.33 7.13
C TRP A 112 1.05 1.90 6.56
N ILE A 113 -0.05 1.83 7.33
CA ILE A 113 -1.34 2.39 6.94
C ILE A 113 -1.26 3.92 6.82
N SER A 114 -0.63 4.60 7.77
CA SER A 114 -0.44 6.05 7.72
C SER A 114 0.36 6.47 6.48
N LEU A 115 1.43 5.75 6.15
CA LEU A 115 2.22 5.97 4.94
C LEU A 115 1.41 5.71 3.66
N THR A 116 0.55 4.69 3.67
CA THR A 116 -0.36 4.40 2.55
C THR A 116 -1.35 5.54 2.35
N MET A 117 -2.01 5.98 3.42
CA MET A 117 -2.96 7.11 3.37
C MET A 117 -2.28 8.40 2.88
N LEU A 118 -1.06 8.67 3.36
CA LEU A 118 -0.27 9.79 2.88
C LEU A 118 0.02 9.68 1.37
N SER A 119 0.44 8.51 0.90
CA SER A 119 0.75 8.27 -0.52
C SER A 119 -0.47 8.46 -1.42
N ILE A 120 -1.63 7.93 -1.02
CA ILE A 120 -2.90 8.10 -1.72
C ILE A 120 -3.35 9.57 -1.69
N GLY A 121 -3.18 10.24 -0.56
CA GLY A 121 -3.46 11.68 -0.41
C GLY A 121 -2.60 12.55 -1.33
N LEU A 122 -1.31 12.22 -1.45
CA LEU A 122 -0.38 12.91 -2.36
C LEU A 122 -0.71 12.60 -3.83
N LEU A 123 -1.03 11.35 -4.15
CA LEU A 123 -1.48 10.93 -5.49
C LEU A 123 -2.69 11.75 -5.95
N THR A 124 -3.74 11.78 -5.13
CA THR A 124 -4.98 12.49 -5.49
C THR A 124 -4.81 14.00 -5.54
N ARG A 125 -3.96 14.56 -4.67
CA ARG A 125 -3.58 15.97 -4.76
C ARG A 125 -2.86 16.30 -6.05
N GLU A 126 -2.01 15.41 -6.55
CA GLU A 126 -1.26 15.62 -7.81
C GLU A 126 -2.18 15.52 -9.02
N LEU A 127 -3.18 14.62 -9.01
CA LEU A 127 -4.11 14.40 -10.13
C LEU A 127 -5.24 15.43 -10.18
N TRP A 128 -5.86 15.78 -9.05
CA TRP A 128 -7.07 16.59 -8.99
C TRP A 128 -6.91 17.91 -8.21
N GLY A 129 -5.77 18.13 -7.58
CA GLY A 129 -5.45 19.37 -6.89
C GLY A 129 -5.69 19.35 -5.38
N ILE A 130 -5.56 20.54 -4.76
CA ILE A 130 -5.62 20.73 -3.30
C ILE A 130 -7.05 20.43 -2.81
N GLY A 131 -7.16 19.62 -1.73
CA GLY A 131 -8.43 19.28 -1.09
C GLY A 131 -8.89 17.84 -1.35
N PHE A 132 -8.59 17.26 -2.50
CA PHE A 132 -9.01 15.91 -2.86
C PHE A 132 -8.31 14.79 -2.05
N GLY A 133 -7.13 15.06 -1.49
CA GLY A 133 -6.42 14.07 -0.66
C GLY A 133 -7.21 13.59 0.55
N ARG A 134 -8.02 14.47 1.18
CA ARG A 134 -8.90 14.08 2.29
C ARG A 134 -10.02 13.15 1.83
N SER A 135 -10.63 13.47 0.70
CA SER A 135 -11.68 12.63 0.13
C SER A 135 -11.17 11.23 -0.18
N ALA A 136 -9.97 11.13 -0.77
CA ALA A 136 -9.36 9.85 -1.03
C ALA A 136 -9.06 9.05 0.25
N GLY A 137 -8.56 9.71 1.30
CA GLY A 137 -8.39 9.09 2.61
C GLY A 137 -9.70 8.58 3.22
N LEU A 138 -10.80 9.33 3.07
CA LEU A 138 -12.12 8.90 3.52
C LEU A 138 -12.63 7.69 2.72
N PHE A 139 -12.43 7.63 1.40
CA PHE A 139 -12.76 6.44 0.60
C PHE A 139 -11.91 5.23 1.01
N PHE A 140 -10.64 5.44 1.33
CA PHE A 140 -9.77 4.38 1.83
C PHE A 140 -10.31 3.82 3.16
N ILE A 141 -10.63 4.68 4.12
CA ILE A 141 -11.23 4.30 5.41
C ILE A 141 -12.58 3.58 5.21
N ALA A 142 -13.41 4.04 4.27
CA ALA A 142 -14.73 3.47 4.01
C ALA A 142 -14.69 2.10 3.31
N SER A 143 -13.53 1.68 2.77
CA SER A 143 -13.41 0.40 2.07
C SER A 143 -13.48 -0.77 3.05
N ILE A 144 -14.59 -1.52 3.03
CA ILE A 144 -14.91 -2.56 4.02
C ILE A 144 -13.84 -3.65 4.10
N GLY A 145 -13.33 -4.09 2.96
CA GLY A 145 -12.31 -5.15 2.92
C GLY A 145 -10.99 -4.78 3.59
N LEU A 146 -10.72 -3.49 3.76
CA LEU A 146 -9.52 -3.04 4.45
C LEU A 146 -9.64 -3.17 5.98
N ILE A 147 -10.85 -3.05 6.55
CA ILE A 147 -11.06 -2.99 8.00
C ILE A 147 -10.41 -4.17 8.73
N VAL A 148 -10.55 -5.38 8.20
CA VAL A 148 -9.97 -6.57 8.80
C VAL A 148 -8.50 -6.71 8.41
N ASN A 149 -8.19 -6.66 7.12
CA ASN A 149 -6.87 -7.02 6.61
C ASN A 149 -5.74 -6.09 7.04
N ILE A 150 -6.01 -4.80 7.23
CA ILE A 150 -4.96 -3.84 7.66
C ILE A 150 -4.64 -3.95 9.15
N HIS A 151 -5.50 -4.57 9.96
CA HIS A 151 -5.27 -4.79 11.39
C HIS A 151 -4.62 -6.15 11.68
N THR A 152 -4.58 -7.04 10.68
CA THR A 152 -3.86 -8.32 10.79
C THR A 152 -2.36 -8.13 10.54
N LEU A 153 -1.54 -8.95 11.22
CA LEU A 153 -0.09 -8.90 11.12
C LEU A 153 0.37 -9.63 9.85
N THR A 154 0.25 -8.96 8.70
CA THR A 154 0.57 -9.54 7.39
C THR A 154 1.39 -8.60 6.51
N PRO A 155 2.30 -9.12 5.66
CA PRO A 155 3.18 -8.32 4.80
C PRO A 155 2.44 -7.49 3.75
N GLU A 156 1.20 -7.86 3.42
CA GLU A 156 0.32 -7.17 2.48
C GLU A 156 0.08 -5.72 2.91
N VAL A 157 0.07 -5.44 4.23
CA VAL A 157 -0.11 -4.07 4.75
C VAL A 157 1.03 -3.15 4.33
N ALA A 158 2.26 -3.65 4.34
CA ALA A 158 3.41 -2.89 3.82
C ALA A 158 3.38 -2.80 2.28
N ALA A 159 2.90 -3.83 1.59
CA ALA A 159 2.74 -3.80 0.14
C ALA A 159 1.74 -2.73 -0.32
N LEU A 160 0.66 -2.47 0.44
CA LEU A 160 -0.28 -1.37 0.15
C LEU A 160 0.44 -0.01 0.09
N PHE A 161 1.39 0.24 0.99
CA PHE A 161 2.22 1.44 0.90
C PHE A 161 3.06 1.46 -0.38
N GLY A 162 3.68 0.35 -0.75
CA GLY A 162 4.43 0.23 -2.00
C GLY A 162 3.59 0.52 -3.24
N PHE A 163 2.33 0.03 -3.29
CA PHE A 163 1.37 0.37 -4.35
C PHE A 163 1.03 1.85 -4.37
N GLY A 164 0.64 2.41 -3.22
CA GLY A 164 0.31 3.83 -3.10
C GLY A 164 1.46 4.74 -3.54
N LEU A 165 2.68 4.42 -3.13
CA LEU A 165 3.89 5.15 -3.47
C LEU A 165 4.21 5.06 -4.97
N SER A 166 4.04 3.90 -5.58
CA SER A 166 4.27 3.68 -7.02
C SER A 166 3.25 4.45 -7.87
N LEU A 167 1.98 4.43 -7.49
CA LEU A 167 0.94 5.20 -8.18
C LEU A 167 1.17 6.72 -8.03
N TYR A 168 1.60 7.18 -6.85
CA TYR A 168 1.99 8.57 -6.66
C TYR A 168 3.18 8.94 -7.56
N ALA A 169 4.15 8.05 -7.71
CA ALA A 169 5.27 8.28 -8.61
C ALA A 169 4.80 8.49 -10.05
N PHE A 170 3.91 7.67 -10.57
CA PHE A 170 3.38 7.86 -11.92
C PHE A 170 2.67 9.22 -12.10
N SER A 171 1.89 9.66 -11.12
CA SER A 171 1.23 10.97 -11.19
C SER A 171 2.22 12.14 -11.16
N LEU A 172 3.31 11.99 -10.43
CA LEU A 172 4.34 13.02 -10.29
C LEU A 172 5.27 13.11 -11.50
N TYR A 173 5.35 12.07 -12.34
CA TYR A 173 6.28 11.95 -13.46
C TYR A 173 6.28 13.16 -14.37
N PHE A 174 5.12 13.67 -14.77
CA PHE A 174 5.02 14.77 -15.71
C PHE A 174 5.58 16.09 -15.17
N ARG A 175 5.54 16.28 -13.86
CA ARG A 175 5.96 17.51 -13.20
C ARG A 175 7.39 17.44 -12.66
N ARG A 176 7.81 16.29 -12.14
CA ARG A 176 9.11 16.11 -11.47
C ARG A 176 9.68 14.71 -11.77
N PRO A 177 10.14 14.44 -13.01
CA PRO A 177 10.50 13.09 -13.45
C PRO A 177 11.62 12.45 -12.60
N PHE A 178 12.67 13.19 -12.22
CA PHE A 178 13.76 12.63 -11.42
C PHE A 178 13.30 12.19 -10.02
N ARG A 179 12.55 13.03 -9.31
CA ARG A 179 11.99 12.66 -7.99
C ARG A 179 11.04 11.48 -8.11
N SER A 180 10.22 11.50 -9.14
CA SER A 180 9.30 10.43 -9.47
C SER A 180 10.02 9.08 -9.69
N SER A 181 11.17 9.09 -10.39
CA SER A 181 11.99 7.87 -10.61
C SER A 181 12.46 7.27 -9.29
N VAL A 182 12.97 8.10 -8.39
CA VAL A 182 13.42 7.64 -7.07
C VAL A 182 12.25 7.07 -6.25
N ILE A 183 11.11 7.77 -6.26
CA ILE A 183 9.91 7.33 -5.54
C ILE A 183 9.39 6.00 -6.09
N LEU A 184 9.37 5.82 -7.43
CA LEU A 184 8.98 4.55 -8.04
C LEU A 184 9.95 3.43 -7.66
N GLY A 185 11.26 3.69 -7.70
CA GLY A 185 12.26 2.71 -7.30
C GLY A 185 12.10 2.25 -5.85
N ILE A 186 11.83 3.19 -4.93
CA ILE A 186 11.54 2.87 -3.53
C ILE A 186 10.21 2.09 -3.42
N GLY A 187 9.17 2.51 -4.12
CA GLY A 187 7.87 1.80 -4.13
C GLY A 187 8.01 0.35 -4.57
N LEU A 188 8.72 0.11 -5.67
CA LEU A 188 9.04 -1.22 -6.17
C LEU A 188 9.86 -2.04 -5.15
N SER A 189 10.80 -1.41 -4.46
CA SER A 189 11.60 -2.08 -3.43
C SER A 189 10.77 -2.48 -2.21
N VAL A 190 9.85 -1.62 -1.77
CA VAL A 190 8.91 -1.94 -0.68
C VAL A 190 8.01 -3.10 -1.08
N LEU A 191 7.45 -3.11 -2.30
CA LEU A 191 6.64 -4.22 -2.80
C LEU A 191 7.40 -5.54 -2.77
N PHE A 192 8.63 -5.54 -3.30
CA PHE A 192 9.45 -6.74 -3.37
C PHE A 192 9.87 -7.24 -1.98
N LEU A 193 10.40 -6.35 -1.14
CA LEU A 193 10.95 -6.71 0.18
C LEU A 193 9.86 -6.96 1.25
N SER A 194 8.60 -6.61 0.99
CA SER A 194 7.48 -6.93 1.91
C SER A 194 6.74 -8.20 1.49
N ASN A 195 6.29 -8.31 0.26
CA ASN A 195 5.39 -9.36 -0.18
C ASN A 195 5.89 -10.16 -1.41
N GLY A 196 7.17 -9.95 -1.79
CA GLY A 196 7.83 -10.73 -2.82
C GLY A 196 7.54 -10.29 -4.26
N ILE A 197 7.70 -11.24 -5.19
CA ILE A 197 7.80 -10.93 -6.62
C ILE A 197 6.45 -10.54 -7.27
N ILE A 198 5.32 -11.06 -6.80
CA ILE A 198 4.01 -10.88 -7.46
C ILE A 198 3.57 -9.41 -7.44
N PRO A 199 3.47 -8.72 -6.27
CA PRO A 199 3.10 -7.31 -6.25
C PRO A 199 4.13 -6.41 -6.94
N PHE A 200 5.42 -6.75 -6.86
CA PHE A 200 6.46 -6.07 -7.62
C PHE A 200 6.21 -6.16 -9.12
N LEU A 201 5.99 -7.37 -9.66
CA LEU A 201 5.74 -7.58 -11.08
C LEU A 201 4.48 -6.85 -11.57
N SER A 202 3.44 -6.76 -10.77
CA SER A 202 2.21 -6.06 -11.16
C SER A 202 2.45 -4.59 -11.51
N ILE A 203 3.22 -3.88 -10.69
CA ILE A 203 3.61 -2.48 -10.95
C ILE A 203 4.67 -2.39 -12.04
N PHE A 204 5.64 -3.29 -12.04
CA PHE A 204 6.71 -3.29 -13.05
C PHE A 204 6.17 -3.52 -14.47
N ILE A 205 5.28 -4.48 -14.64
CA ILE A 205 4.60 -4.77 -15.92
C ILE A 205 3.75 -3.55 -16.32
N THR A 206 2.99 -2.97 -15.39
CA THR A 206 2.21 -1.75 -15.64
C THR A 206 3.12 -0.61 -16.11
N ALA A 207 4.23 -0.37 -15.41
CA ALA A 207 5.21 0.66 -15.80
C ALA A 207 5.81 0.40 -17.19
N PHE A 208 6.10 -0.86 -17.51
CA PHE A 208 6.62 -1.22 -18.82
C PHE A 208 5.59 -0.95 -19.93
N PHE A 209 4.34 -1.39 -19.75
CA PHE A 209 3.29 -1.22 -20.75
C PHE A 209 2.86 0.24 -20.93
N LEU A 210 2.93 1.09 -19.89
CA LEU A 210 2.68 2.52 -20.05
C LEU A 210 3.58 3.17 -21.10
N GLY A 211 4.82 2.70 -21.27
CA GLY A 211 5.75 3.18 -22.28
C GLY A 211 5.30 2.99 -23.75
N PHE A 212 4.33 2.10 -24.01
CA PHE A 212 3.78 1.89 -25.35
C PHE A 212 2.68 2.90 -25.72
N PHE A 213 2.04 3.54 -24.74
CA PHE A 213 1.03 4.55 -25.01
C PHE A 213 1.66 5.85 -25.49
N SER A 214 1.07 6.48 -26.50
CA SER A 214 1.59 7.69 -27.15
C SER A 214 1.91 8.81 -26.16
N PHE A 215 1.12 8.97 -25.12
CA PHE A 215 1.28 9.99 -24.10
C PHE A 215 2.55 9.80 -23.24
N TRP A 216 2.97 8.55 -23.02
CA TRP A 216 4.13 8.15 -22.21
C TRP A 216 5.36 7.86 -23.07
N LYS A 217 5.19 7.62 -24.38
CA LYS A 217 6.24 7.19 -25.30
C LYS A 217 7.22 8.31 -25.61
N ASN A 218 8.20 8.50 -24.71
CA ASN A 218 9.27 9.48 -24.91
C ASN A 218 10.58 9.02 -24.25
N LYS A 219 11.71 9.61 -24.69
CA LYS A 219 13.03 9.29 -24.12
C LYS A 219 13.13 9.57 -22.62
N ARG A 220 12.41 10.58 -22.11
CA ARG A 220 12.39 10.91 -20.67
C ARG A 220 11.76 9.80 -19.86
N TYR A 221 10.76 9.10 -20.41
CA TYR A 221 10.12 7.97 -19.74
C TYR A 221 11.06 6.77 -19.64
N ALA A 222 11.84 6.49 -20.68
CA ALA A 222 12.86 5.44 -20.62
C ALA A 222 13.92 5.73 -19.55
N ILE A 223 14.36 6.98 -19.43
CA ILE A 223 15.30 7.42 -18.37
C ILE A 223 14.63 7.28 -16.99
N PHE A 224 13.37 7.68 -16.86
CA PHE A 224 12.60 7.51 -15.63
C PHE A 224 12.56 6.05 -15.17
N LEU A 225 12.25 5.11 -16.08
CA LEU A 225 12.26 3.68 -15.77
C LEU A 225 13.67 3.17 -15.42
N ALA A 226 14.68 3.58 -16.18
CA ALA A 226 16.06 3.16 -15.92
C ALA A 226 16.54 3.60 -14.53
N ILE A 227 16.30 4.85 -14.14
CA ILE A 227 16.65 5.35 -12.80
C ILE A 227 15.83 4.62 -11.72
N SER A 228 14.54 4.38 -11.95
CA SER A 228 13.71 3.64 -11.00
C SER A 228 14.24 2.22 -10.76
N LEU A 229 14.66 1.54 -11.81
CA LEU A 229 15.25 0.21 -11.72
C LEU A 229 16.63 0.24 -11.02
N LEU A 230 17.45 1.26 -11.29
CA LEU A 230 18.74 1.42 -10.60
C LEU A 230 18.53 1.61 -9.09
N VAL A 231 17.58 2.47 -8.69
CA VAL A 231 17.24 2.66 -7.28
C VAL A 231 16.69 1.37 -6.68
N ASN A 232 15.79 0.69 -7.38
CA ASN A 232 15.27 -0.59 -6.92
C ASN A 232 16.36 -1.63 -6.73
N LEU A 233 17.24 -1.83 -7.73
CA LEU A 233 18.34 -2.78 -7.66
C LEU A 233 19.37 -2.43 -6.57
N SER A 234 19.62 -1.15 -6.31
CA SER A 234 20.52 -0.73 -5.22
C SER A 234 19.97 -1.08 -3.83
N ILE A 235 18.67 -1.21 -3.69
CA ILE A 235 18.01 -1.57 -2.42
C ILE A 235 17.85 -3.09 -2.29
N ILE A 236 17.34 -3.77 -3.32
CA ILE A 236 17.07 -5.22 -3.24
C ILE A 236 18.30 -6.08 -3.52
N GLY A 237 19.23 -5.58 -4.35
CA GLY A 237 20.42 -6.33 -4.77
C GLY A 237 21.30 -6.78 -3.61
N PRO A 238 21.67 -5.91 -2.66
CA PRO A 238 22.42 -6.31 -1.47
C PRO A 238 21.72 -7.40 -0.66
N TRP A 239 20.40 -7.31 -0.49
CA TRP A 239 19.63 -8.33 0.24
C TRP A 239 19.65 -9.67 -0.50
N LEU A 240 19.39 -9.70 -1.82
CA LEU A 240 19.45 -10.93 -2.62
C LEU A 240 20.83 -11.57 -2.57
N PHE A 241 21.89 -10.75 -2.66
CA PHE A 241 23.27 -11.21 -2.60
C PHE A 241 23.59 -11.84 -1.23
N LEU A 242 23.23 -11.15 -0.14
CA LEU A 242 23.45 -11.65 1.22
C LEU A 242 22.62 -12.91 1.49
N PHE A 243 21.38 -12.98 1.01
CA PHE A 243 20.53 -14.16 1.18
C PHE A 243 21.13 -15.38 0.47
N ASN A 244 21.56 -15.21 -0.77
CA ASN A 244 22.20 -16.30 -1.52
C ASN A 244 23.50 -16.81 -0.89
N ILE A 245 24.29 -15.94 -0.24
CA ILE A 245 25.51 -16.35 0.45
C ILE A 245 25.21 -17.00 1.80
N SER A 246 24.24 -16.47 2.56
CA SER A 246 23.93 -16.95 3.91
C SER A 246 23.29 -18.33 3.91
N ASP A 247 22.37 -18.58 3.00
CA ASP A 247 21.68 -19.87 2.85
C ASP A 247 21.30 -20.14 1.39
N PRO A 248 22.23 -20.70 0.59
CA PRO A 248 21.99 -21.01 -0.81
C PRO A 248 20.84 -22.00 -1.02
N SER A 249 20.60 -22.89 -0.09
CA SER A 249 19.57 -23.93 -0.18
C SER A 249 18.17 -23.31 -0.02
N LEU A 250 17.99 -22.47 0.99
CA LEU A 250 16.75 -21.75 1.22
C LEU A 250 16.49 -20.74 0.10
N PHE A 251 17.52 -20.08 -0.40
CA PHE A 251 17.41 -19.16 -1.54
C PHE A 251 16.89 -19.86 -2.81
N GLN A 252 17.40 -21.05 -3.12
CA GLN A 252 16.91 -21.85 -4.24
C GLN A 252 15.46 -22.31 -4.04
N LEU A 253 15.11 -22.74 -2.83
CA LEU A 253 13.73 -23.08 -2.50
C LEU A 253 12.79 -21.87 -2.66
N TRP A 254 13.22 -20.69 -2.21
CA TRP A 254 12.44 -19.46 -2.34
C TRP A 254 12.22 -19.02 -3.79
N ILE A 255 13.24 -19.09 -4.64
CA ILE A 255 13.09 -18.78 -6.07
C ILE A 255 12.17 -19.76 -6.77
N ASN A 256 12.26 -21.04 -6.40
CA ASN A 256 11.47 -22.11 -7.00
C ASN A 256 10.08 -22.26 -6.38
N GLN A 257 9.72 -21.44 -5.37
CA GLN A 257 8.36 -21.43 -4.86
C GLN A 257 7.40 -21.15 -6.02
N PRO A 258 6.38 -22.01 -6.21
CA PRO A 258 5.43 -21.79 -7.28
C PRO A 258 4.73 -20.43 -7.05
N ILE A 259 4.87 -19.57 -8.04
CA ILE A 259 4.30 -18.20 -8.02
C ILE A 259 2.76 -18.25 -7.90
N LEU A 260 2.16 -19.37 -8.28
CA LEU A 260 0.72 -19.61 -8.29
C LEU A 260 0.44 -21.01 -7.74
N ASN A 261 0.38 -21.14 -6.42
CA ASN A 261 0.05 -22.42 -5.76
C ASN A 261 -1.44 -22.76 -5.77
N SER A 262 -2.30 -21.86 -6.18
CA SER A 262 -3.74 -22.10 -6.30
C SER A 262 -4.18 -21.99 -7.74
N THR A 263 -4.98 -22.95 -8.20
CA THR A 263 -5.75 -22.79 -9.44
C THR A 263 -6.55 -21.49 -9.32
N PRO A 264 -6.28 -20.48 -10.15
CA PRO A 264 -6.94 -19.19 -9.98
C PRO A 264 -8.43 -19.39 -10.29
N ASN A 265 -9.25 -19.42 -9.26
CA ASN A 265 -10.69 -19.36 -9.44
C ASN A 265 -11.06 -17.91 -9.78
N PHE A 266 -11.21 -17.65 -11.07
CA PHE A 266 -11.52 -16.31 -11.59
C PHE A 266 -12.74 -15.68 -10.89
N TRP A 267 -13.80 -16.47 -10.68
CA TRP A 267 -15.00 -15.98 -10.03
C TRP A 267 -14.79 -15.63 -8.57
N TYR A 268 -14.01 -16.43 -7.84
CA TYR A 268 -13.65 -16.14 -6.44
C TYR A 268 -12.85 -14.83 -6.36
N ASN A 269 -11.87 -14.62 -7.23
CA ASN A 269 -11.09 -13.41 -7.27
C ASN A 269 -11.94 -12.18 -7.64
N LEU A 270 -12.84 -12.32 -8.60
CA LEU A 270 -13.75 -11.24 -9.00
C LEU A 270 -14.71 -10.83 -7.86
N GLN A 271 -15.26 -11.81 -7.17
CA GLN A 271 -16.07 -11.57 -5.97
C GLN A 271 -15.25 -10.88 -4.87
N GLY A 272 -14.00 -11.34 -4.66
CA GLY A 272 -13.07 -10.73 -3.72
C GLY A 272 -12.85 -9.25 -4.04
N ILE A 273 -12.54 -8.90 -5.29
CA ILE A 273 -12.34 -7.51 -5.71
C ILE A 273 -13.60 -6.66 -5.41
N ALA A 274 -14.79 -7.16 -5.74
CA ALA A 274 -16.04 -6.45 -5.51
C ALA A 274 -16.30 -6.19 -4.01
N TRP A 275 -16.08 -7.20 -3.16
CA TRP A 275 -16.26 -7.10 -1.72
C TRP A 275 -15.22 -6.20 -1.05
N PHE A 276 -13.94 -6.39 -1.38
CA PHE A 276 -12.85 -5.65 -0.76
C PHE A 276 -12.86 -4.16 -1.12
N SER A 277 -13.29 -3.82 -2.34
CA SER A 277 -13.35 -2.44 -2.79
C SER A 277 -14.71 -1.75 -2.56
N TRP A 278 -15.66 -2.42 -1.93
CA TRP A 278 -16.94 -1.80 -1.56
C TRP A 278 -16.72 -0.72 -0.46
N PRO A 279 -17.33 0.49 -0.54
CA PRO A 279 -18.17 1.01 -1.61
C PRO A 279 -17.41 1.77 -2.71
N ALA A 280 -16.08 1.81 -2.67
CA ALA A 280 -15.28 2.64 -3.59
C ALA A 280 -15.48 2.24 -5.06
N PHE A 281 -15.52 0.93 -5.36
CA PHE A 281 -15.68 0.45 -6.73
C PHE A 281 -17.02 0.85 -7.37
N PRO A 282 -18.20 0.57 -6.78
CA PRO A 282 -19.47 1.01 -7.36
C PRO A 282 -19.61 2.53 -7.44
N LEU A 283 -19.06 3.28 -6.48
CA LEU A 283 -19.06 4.74 -6.56
C LEU A 283 -18.20 5.25 -7.72
N ALA A 284 -17.04 4.64 -7.97
CA ALA A 284 -16.22 4.99 -9.12
C ALA A 284 -16.94 4.69 -10.45
N CYS A 285 -17.62 3.54 -10.54
CA CYS A 285 -18.43 3.19 -11.71
C CYS A 285 -19.58 4.20 -11.94
N LEU A 286 -20.28 4.58 -10.88
CA LEU A 286 -21.38 5.57 -10.96
C LEU A 286 -20.88 6.94 -11.40
N LEU A 287 -19.73 7.39 -10.89
CA LEU A 287 -19.14 8.66 -11.30
C LEU A 287 -18.69 8.65 -12.77
N TYR A 288 -18.22 7.50 -13.27
CA TYR A 288 -17.79 7.36 -14.66
C TYR A 288 -18.97 7.27 -15.62
N THR A 289 -20.08 6.65 -15.21
CA THR A 289 -21.28 6.45 -16.04
C THR A 289 -22.28 7.59 -15.95
N SER A 290 -22.19 8.46 -14.92
CA SER A 290 -23.07 9.63 -14.83
C SER A 290 -22.67 10.65 -15.88
N PRO A 291 -23.63 11.16 -16.71
CA PRO A 291 -23.33 12.18 -17.69
C PRO A 291 -22.77 13.43 -17.00
N SER A 292 -21.63 13.90 -17.49
CA SER A 292 -21.04 15.14 -17.00
C SER A 292 -22.01 16.31 -17.29
N PRO A 293 -22.20 17.27 -16.38
CA PRO A 293 -22.95 18.50 -16.67
C PRO A 293 -22.36 19.31 -17.83
N ARG A 294 -21.20 18.91 -18.36
CA ARG A 294 -20.58 19.53 -19.54
C ARG A 294 -21.04 18.92 -20.88
N ASP A 295 -21.74 17.78 -20.82
CA ASP A 295 -22.20 17.05 -22.02
C ASP A 295 -23.70 17.32 -22.32
N SER A 296 -24.33 18.20 -21.56
CA SER A 296 -25.74 18.67 -21.78
C SER A 296 -25.82 20.09 -22.30
#